data_b4d6258b06de350ef9691f9d998a99f5
#
_entry.id   b4d6258b06de350ef9691f9d998a99f5
#
_cell.length_a   1.000
_cell.length_b   1.000
_cell.length_c   1.000
_cell.angle_alpha   90.00
_cell.angle_beta   90.00
_cell.angle_gamma   90.00
#
_symmetry.space_group_name_H-M   'P 1'
#
loop_
_entity.id
_entity.type
_entity.pdbx_description
1 polymer ?
#
loop_
_entity_poly.entity_id
_entity_poly.type
_entity_poly.pdbx_seq_one_letter_code
_entity_poly.pdbx_strand_id
1 'polypeptide(L)'
;MIERRLFEFYFENGNKEGVFHAVYAYRNCDGGFGHGMEPDTASPESQPLFSVMALETLDEVGFLSAELIRKDFMPYFESITTEKAGIPWMLKPKSEYPCSDHFNTVKEWAALSTTAPLLGILEKYKIDTPWMKKAEQFVWDEIHRIKEKHIFCYLCVPRRLSFLQHAKNRNKATRAIKDLKNWILTDGVTCKDTSDDGWGLYRKPHSLNYAPSSKSMLYSLFTKETIESDIKELINRQKNDGRWDTWYGISEGTKLEWAGIQTLWTLKILKNYDRIES
;
A
#
# COMPACT_ATOMS: atom_id res chain seq x y z
N MET A 1 -14.29 -6.36 -6.55
CA MET A 1 -13.95 -7.64 -7.26
C MET A 1 -12.63 -8.23 -6.80
N ILE A 2 -11.56 -7.46 -6.70
CA ILE A 2 -10.22 -7.92 -6.26
C ILE A 2 -10.29 -8.49 -4.85
N GLU A 3 -10.95 -7.80 -3.92
CA GLU A 3 -11.11 -8.19 -2.52
C GLU A 3 -11.78 -9.58 -2.39
N ARG A 4 -12.79 -9.87 -3.21
CA ARG A 4 -13.45 -11.18 -3.21
C ARG A 4 -12.47 -12.28 -3.65
N ARG A 5 -11.66 -12.05 -4.69
CA ARG A 5 -10.67 -13.03 -5.15
C ARG A 5 -9.51 -13.21 -4.18
N LEU A 6 -9.09 -12.13 -3.51
CA LEU A 6 -8.12 -12.22 -2.43
C LEU A 6 -8.68 -12.96 -1.22
N PHE A 7 -9.96 -12.73 -0.86
CA PHE A 7 -10.61 -13.49 0.19
C PHE A 7 -10.67 -14.99 -0.14
N GLU A 8 -11.10 -15.35 -1.35
CA GLU A 8 -11.08 -16.74 -1.82
C GLU A 8 -9.67 -17.34 -1.74
N PHE A 9 -8.65 -16.59 -2.20
CA PHE A 9 -7.26 -17.04 -2.17
C PHE A 9 -6.75 -17.32 -0.74
N TYR A 10 -7.06 -16.43 0.21
CA TYR A 10 -6.58 -16.56 1.58
C TYR A 10 -7.40 -17.50 2.46
N PHE A 11 -8.71 -17.65 2.20
CA PHE A 11 -9.64 -18.28 3.14
C PHE A 11 -10.52 -19.40 2.54
N GLU A 12 -10.62 -19.49 1.22
CA GLU A 12 -11.52 -20.45 0.55
C GLU A 12 -10.79 -21.33 -0.49
N ASN A 13 -9.50 -21.53 -0.37
CA ASN A 13 -8.69 -22.30 -1.31
C ASN A 13 -8.78 -21.82 -2.78
N GLY A 14 -9.00 -20.52 -2.99
CA GLY A 14 -8.94 -19.89 -4.29
C GLY A 14 -7.52 -19.89 -4.87
N ASN A 15 -7.40 -19.69 -6.18
CA ASN A 15 -6.12 -19.68 -6.85
C ASN A 15 -5.65 -18.25 -7.18
N LYS A 16 -4.36 -18.09 -7.43
CA LYS A 16 -3.74 -16.83 -7.79
C LYS A 16 -4.14 -16.33 -9.18
N GLU A 17 -4.53 -17.21 -10.08
CA GLU A 17 -5.04 -16.90 -11.41
C GLU A 17 -6.36 -16.11 -11.33
N GLY A 18 -7.25 -16.45 -10.39
CA GLY A 18 -8.47 -15.70 -10.12
C GLY A 18 -8.17 -14.26 -9.66
N VAL A 19 -7.15 -14.08 -8.82
CA VAL A 19 -6.69 -12.75 -8.39
C VAL A 19 -6.09 -11.99 -9.60
N PHE A 20 -5.25 -12.65 -10.39
CA PHE A 20 -4.66 -12.05 -11.59
C PHE A 20 -5.74 -11.51 -12.54
N HIS A 21 -6.74 -12.32 -12.89
CA HIS A 21 -7.81 -11.86 -13.77
C HIS A 21 -8.62 -10.70 -13.18
N ALA A 22 -8.87 -10.71 -11.87
CA ALA A 22 -9.57 -9.62 -11.21
C ALA A 22 -8.77 -8.31 -11.25
N VAL A 23 -7.46 -8.36 -11.04
CA VAL A 23 -6.56 -7.20 -11.15
C VAL A 23 -6.49 -6.71 -12.58
N TYR A 24 -6.31 -7.62 -13.56
CA TYR A 24 -6.18 -7.26 -14.97
C TYR A 24 -7.47 -6.71 -15.61
N ALA A 25 -8.63 -6.88 -14.97
CA ALA A 25 -9.87 -6.24 -15.40
C ALA A 25 -9.82 -4.68 -15.28
N TYR A 26 -8.87 -4.16 -14.50
CA TYR A 26 -8.63 -2.71 -14.35
C TYR A 26 -7.52 -2.17 -15.25
N ARG A 27 -6.91 -3.03 -16.09
CA ARG A 27 -5.79 -2.64 -16.94
C ARG A 27 -6.26 -1.93 -18.20
N ASN A 28 -5.64 -0.82 -18.53
CA ASN A 28 -5.83 -0.07 -19.77
C ASN A 28 -4.83 -0.48 -20.86
N CYS A 29 -5.10 -0.02 -22.09
CA CYS A 29 -4.26 -0.30 -23.25
C CYS A 29 -2.86 0.34 -23.17
N ASP A 30 -2.67 1.39 -22.35
CA ASP A 30 -1.37 2.01 -22.07
C ASP A 30 -0.50 1.21 -21.09
N GLY A 31 -1.04 0.12 -20.53
CA GLY A 31 -0.36 -0.72 -19.55
C GLY A 31 -0.55 -0.30 -18.09
N GLY A 32 -1.16 0.85 -17.84
CA GLY A 32 -1.55 1.29 -16.50
C GLY A 32 -2.88 0.70 -16.05
N PHE A 33 -3.26 1.00 -14.82
CA PHE A 33 -4.50 0.52 -14.18
C PHE A 33 -5.36 1.72 -13.77
N GLY A 34 -6.67 1.63 -14.06
CA GLY A 34 -7.66 2.68 -13.82
C GLY A 34 -8.99 2.12 -13.37
N HIS A 35 -10.10 2.65 -13.93
CA HIS A 35 -11.47 2.15 -13.75
C HIS A 35 -11.95 2.08 -12.30
N GLY A 36 -11.50 3.00 -11.44
CA GLY A 36 -11.92 2.99 -10.04
C GLY A 36 -11.37 1.78 -9.26
N MET A 37 -10.11 1.39 -9.50
CA MET A 37 -9.46 0.32 -8.73
C MET A 37 -9.40 0.64 -7.23
N GLU A 38 -9.42 1.92 -6.86
CA GLU A 38 -9.66 2.43 -5.52
C GLU A 38 -10.99 3.19 -5.48
N PRO A 39 -11.83 3.02 -4.45
CA PRO A 39 -13.19 3.59 -4.41
C PRO A 39 -13.27 5.12 -4.49
N ASP A 40 -12.16 5.81 -4.27
CA ASP A 40 -12.11 7.28 -4.19
C ASP A 40 -12.18 7.99 -5.54
N THR A 41 -12.09 7.27 -6.63
CA THR A 41 -12.28 7.84 -7.97
C THR A 41 -12.88 6.82 -8.92
N ALA A 42 -13.88 7.27 -9.68
CA ALA A 42 -14.47 6.48 -10.77
C ALA A 42 -13.80 6.74 -12.13
N SER A 43 -12.71 7.52 -12.17
CA SER A 43 -11.99 7.84 -13.41
C SER A 43 -11.45 6.59 -14.09
N PRO A 44 -11.71 6.37 -15.39
CA PRO A 44 -11.23 5.17 -16.10
C PRO A 44 -9.74 5.25 -16.44
N GLU A 45 -9.13 6.44 -16.42
CA GLU A 45 -7.74 6.62 -16.79
C GLU A 45 -6.78 5.89 -15.86
N SER A 46 -5.67 5.46 -16.43
CA SER A 46 -4.58 4.84 -15.68
C SER A 46 -4.00 5.78 -14.63
N GLN A 47 -3.84 5.25 -13.42
CA GLN A 47 -3.28 5.99 -12.29
C GLN A 47 -2.01 5.32 -11.77
N PRO A 48 -0.96 6.09 -11.45
CA PRO A 48 0.29 5.54 -10.93
C PRO A 48 0.09 4.71 -9.66
N LEU A 49 -0.72 5.23 -8.71
CA LEU A 49 -1.05 4.52 -7.46
C LEU A 49 -1.69 3.16 -7.75
N PHE A 50 -2.68 3.10 -8.64
CA PHE A 50 -3.40 1.87 -8.96
C PHE A 50 -2.49 0.85 -9.65
N SER A 51 -1.60 1.31 -10.52
CA SER A 51 -0.62 0.46 -11.18
C SER A 51 0.40 -0.14 -10.18
N VAL A 52 0.79 0.63 -9.15
CA VAL A 52 1.61 0.12 -8.05
C VAL A 52 0.81 -0.88 -7.19
N MET A 53 -0.46 -0.58 -6.86
CA MET A 53 -1.32 -1.49 -6.11
C MET A 53 -1.54 -2.82 -6.86
N ALA A 54 -1.71 -2.77 -8.17
CA ALA A 54 -1.78 -3.97 -9.01
C ALA A 54 -0.53 -4.83 -8.89
N LEU A 55 0.67 -4.20 -8.99
CA LEU A 55 1.94 -4.89 -8.78
C LEU A 55 2.06 -5.48 -7.38
N GLU A 56 1.76 -4.70 -6.33
CA GLU A 56 1.82 -5.15 -4.94
C GLU A 56 0.88 -6.34 -4.70
N THR A 57 -0.34 -6.30 -5.25
CA THR A 57 -1.33 -7.38 -5.15
C THR A 57 -0.86 -8.67 -5.84
N LEU A 58 -0.32 -8.56 -7.03
CA LEU A 58 0.19 -9.71 -7.78
C LEU A 58 1.48 -10.28 -7.17
N ASP A 59 2.32 -9.42 -6.58
CA ASP A 59 3.50 -9.86 -5.82
C ASP A 59 3.10 -10.63 -4.57
N GLU A 60 2.10 -10.15 -3.85
CA GLU A 60 1.59 -10.74 -2.61
C GLU A 60 1.09 -12.17 -2.82
N VAL A 61 0.37 -12.43 -3.92
CA VAL A 61 -0.14 -13.78 -4.24
C VAL A 61 0.88 -14.64 -5.00
N GLY A 62 2.08 -14.15 -5.24
CA GLY A 62 3.14 -14.87 -5.94
C GLY A 62 2.85 -15.12 -7.42
N PHE A 63 2.17 -14.18 -8.08
CA PHE A 63 1.87 -14.27 -9.51
C PHE A 63 2.89 -13.54 -10.40
N LEU A 64 3.65 -12.59 -9.86
CA LEU A 64 4.59 -11.80 -10.66
C LEU A 64 5.77 -12.63 -11.18
N SER A 65 6.24 -12.24 -12.37
CA SER A 65 7.52 -12.64 -12.93
C SER A 65 8.27 -11.42 -13.48
N ALA A 66 9.59 -11.51 -13.62
CA ALA A 66 10.38 -10.45 -14.24
C ALA A 66 9.92 -10.12 -15.67
N GLU A 67 9.49 -11.14 -16.43
CA GLU A 67 8.96 -10.97 -17.77
C GLU A 67 7.66 -10.19 -17.78
N LEU A 68 6.70 -10.56 -16.92
CA LEU A 68 5.41 -9.88 -16.79
C LEU A 68 5.59 -8.41 -16.41
N ILE A 69 6.47 -8.12 -15.45
CA ILE A 69 6.76 -6.75 -15.02
C ILE A 69 7.32 -5.92 -16.18
N ARG A 70 8.33 -6.45 -16.90
CA ARG A 70 8.97 -5.74 -18.02
C ARG A 70 8.00 -5.46 -19.17
N LYS A 71 7.16 -6.42 -19.49
CA LYS A 71 6.25 -6.35 -20.63
C LYS A 71 5.03 -5.50 -20.36
N ASP A 72 4.40 -5.69 -19.20
CA ASP A 72 3.04 -5.20 -18.96
C ASP A 72 3.00 -3.95 -18.09
N PHE A 73 4.02 -3.70 -17.25
CA PHE A 73 4.02 -2.58 -16.31
C PHE A 73 5.05 -1.50 -16.63
N MET A 74 6.27 -1.89 -17.01
CA MET A 74 7.35 -0.91 -17.19
C MET A 74 7.05 0.15 -18.25
N PRO A 75 6.44 -0.17 -19.43
CA PRO A 75 6.13 0.84 -20.43
C PRO A 75 5.28 2.00 -19.88
N TYR A 76 4.28 1.69 -19.04
CA TYR A 76 3.46 2.70 -18.39
C TYR A 76 4.26 3.55 -17.39
N PHE A 77 5.01 2.93 -16.49
CA PHE A 77 5.79 3.67 -15.48
C PHE A 77 6.86 4.56 -16.10
N GLU A 78 7.51 4.11 -17.17
CA GLU A 78 8.50 4.91 -17.89
C GLU A 78 7.83 6.11 -18.59
N SER A 79 6.61 5.98 -19.11
CA SER A 79 5.88 7.03 -19.81
C SER A 79 5.43 8.17 -18.89
N ILE A 80 5.20 7.87 -17.60
CA ILE A 80 4.73 8.85 -16.59
C ILE A 80 5.85 9.35 -15.67
N THR A 81 7.09 9.00 -15.97
CA THR A 81 8.25 9.42 -15.18
C THR A 81 8.43 10.93 -15.23
N THR A 82 8.57 11.56 -14.05
CA THR A 82 8.80 12.99 -13.92
C THR A 82 10.26 13.37 -14.21
N GLU A 83 10.56 14.66 -14.35
CA GLU A 83 11.93 15.17 -14.51
C GLU A 83 12.86 14.75 -13.35
N LYS A 84 12.33 14.55 -12.15
CA LYS A 84 13.05 14.04 -10.97
C LYS A 84 13.19 12.51 -10.96
N ALA A 85 12.82 11.85 -12.05
CA ALA A 85 12.90 10.40 -12.24
C ALA A 85 12.02 9.55 -11.31
N GLY A 86 11.25 10.13 -10.40
CA GLY A 86 10.20 9.43 -9.68
C GLY A 86 8.88 9.42 -10.47
N ILE A 87 7.97 8.55 -10.11
CA ILE A 87 6.60 8.56 -10.65
C ILE A 87 5.66 9.35 -9.74
N PRO A 88 4.61 10.01 -10.27
CA PRO A 88 3.63 10.72 -9.45
C PRO A 88 2.89 9.78 -8.51
N TRP A 89 2.26 10.34 -7.47
CA TRP A 89 1.31 9.59 -6.66
C TRP A 89 0.04 9.28 -7.46
N MET A 90 -0.54 10.32 -8.05
CA MET A 90 -1.70 10.27 -8.93
C MET A 90 -1.51 11.25 -10.08
N LEU A 91 -2.15 11.00 -11.20
CA LEU A 91 -2.39 11.98 -12.26
C LEU A 91 -3.74 12.65 -11.99
N LYS A 92 -3.90 13.89 -12.43
CA LYS A 92 -5.16 14.61 -12.23
C LYS A 92 -6.31 13.87 -12.94
N PRO A 93 -7.33 13.41 -12.21
CA PRO A 93 -8.47 12.72 -12.82
C PRO A 93 -9.28 13.70 -13.68
N LYS A 94 -9.99 13.20 -14.67
CA LYS A 94 -10.93 14.02 -15.43
C LYS A 94 -12.09 14.45 -14.56
N SER A 95 -12.49 15.73 -14.66
CA SER A 95 -13.53 16.34 -13.83
C SER A 95 -14.94 15.78 -14.04
N GLU A 96 -15.15 15.04 -15.12
CA GLU A 96 -16.44 14.41 -15.45
C GLU A 96 -16.76 13.15 -14.63
N TYR A 97 -15.76 12.62 -13.92
CA TYR A 97 -15.95 11.44 -13.09
C TYR A 97 -15.92 11.78 -11.60
N PRO A 98 -16.80 11.16 -10.79
CA PRO A 98 -16.77 11.34 -9.35
C PRO A 98 -15.41 10.97 -8.76
N CYS A 99 -14.86 11.85 -7.92
CA CYS A 99 -13.64 11.57 -7.18
C CYS A 99 -13.63 12.33 -5.84
N SER A 100 -12.86 11.85 -4.90
CA SER A 100 -12.61 12.53 -3.64
C SER A 100 -11.92 13.87 -3.86
N ASP A 101 -12.26 14.88 -3.04
CA ASP A 101 -11.75 16.25 -3.15
C ASP A 101 -10.22 16.34 -3.15
N HIS A 102 -9.56 15.45 -2.40
CA HIS A 102 -8.09 15.44 -2.35
C HIS A 102 -7.44 15.11 -3.70
N PHE A 103 -8.12 14.42 -4.63
CA PHE A 103 -7.62 14.19 -5.98
C PHE A 103 -7.72 15.43 -6.88
N ASN A 104 -8.62 16.36 -6.57
CA ASN A 104 -8.72 17.61 -7.31
C ASN A 104 -7.50 18.54 -7.10
N THR A 105 -6.77 18.35 -6.01
CA THR A 105 -5.57 19.12 -5.63
C THR A 105 -4.26 18.40 -5.94
N VAL A 106 -4.30 17.27 -6.65
CA VAL A 106 -3.12 16.48 -7.01
C VAL A 106 -2.15 17.32 -7.83
N LYS A 107 -0.90 17.22 -7.44
CA LYS A 107 0.24 17.76 -8.16
C LYS A 107 1.06 16.59 -8.70
N GLU A 108 1.31 16.59 -10.00
CA GLU A 108 1.96 15.51 -10.74
C GLU A 108 3.49 15.52 -10.57
N TRP A 109 3.96 15.63 -9.34
CA TRP A 109 5.37 15.55 -9.02
C TRP A 109 5.75 14.16 -8.50
N ALA A 110 7.03 13.85 -8.61
CA ALA A 110 7.59 12.60 -8.10
C ALA A 110 7.18 12.33 -6.65
N ALA A 111 6.64 11.15 -6.38
CA ALA A 111 6.17 10.74 -5.07
C ALA A 111 6.93 9.51 -4.56
N LEU A 112 7.38 9.59 -3.31
CA LEU A 112 8.06 8.48 -2.65
C LEU A 112 7.12 7.28 -2.44
N SER A 113 5.82 7.55 -2.20
CA SER A 113 4.80 6.53 -1.90
C SER A 113 4.50 5.56 -3.06
N THR A 114 4.81 5.96 -4.28
CA THR A 114 4.66 5.14 -5.49
C THR A 114 6.01 4.70 -6.05
N THR A 115 7.02 5.56 -6.01
CA THR A 115 8.34 5.23 -6.58
C THR A 115 9.08 4.18 -5.74
N ALA A 116 9.01 4.27 -4.40
CA ALA A 116 9.73 3.34 -3.53
C ALA A 116 9.22 1.88 -3.63
N PRO A 117 7.90 1.59 -3.57
CA PRO A 117 7.43 0.21 -3.72
C PRO A 117 7.71 -0.35 -5.13
N LEU A 118 7.57 0.46 -6.19
CA LEU A 118 7.95 0.03 -7.52
C LEU A 118 9.42 -0.40 -7.56
N LEU A 119 10.35 0.42 -7.08
CA LEU A 119 11.77 0.06 -7.02
C LEU A 119 12.01 -1.19 -6.15
N GLY A 120 11.31 -1.33 -5.02
CA GLY A 120 11.41 -2.51 -4.17
C GLY A 120 11.06 -3.80 -4.91
N ILE A 121 9.99 -3.78 -5.70
CA ILE A 121 9.58 -4.91 -6.53
C ILE A 121 10.60 -5.17 -7.64
N LEU A 122 11.08 -4.13 -8.34
CA LEU A 122 12.08 -4.29 -9.40
C LEU A 122 13.39 -4.91 -8.86
N GLU A 123 13.86 -4.48 -7.69
CA GLU A 123 15.04 -5.07 -7.03
C GLU A 123 14.80 -6.53 -6.60
N LYS A 124 13.62 -6.83 -6.05
CA LYS A 124 13.22 -8.21 -5.67
C LYS A 124 13.27 -9.16 -6.86
N TYR A 125 12.79 -8.72 -8.02
CA TYR A 125 12.77 -9.51 -9.25
C TYR A 125 14.03 -9.36 -10.11
N LYS A 126 15.06 -8.69 -9.60
CA LYS A 126 16.36 -8.48 -10.29
C LYS A 126 16.20 -7.86 -11.68
N ILE A 127 15.29 -6.91 -11.79
CA ILE A 127 15.08 -6.11 -12.99
C ILE A 127 16.07 -4.96 -12.94
N ASP A 128 16.75 -4.71 -14.04
CA ASP A 128 17.65 -3.55 -14.21
C ASP A 128 17.20 -2.77 -15.45
N THR A 129 17.00 -1.46 -15.26
CA THR A 129 16.63 -0.53 -16.32
C THR A 129 17.40 0.79 -16.15
N PRO A 130 17.64 1.56 -17.24
CA PRO A 130 18.27 2.87 -17.12
C PRO A 130 17.51 3.84 -16.21
N TRP A 131 16.19 3.71 -16.14
CA TRP A 131 15.31 4.51 -15.28
C TRP A 131 15.64 4.31 -13.80
N MET A 132 15.85 3.05 -13.38
CA MET A 132 16.06 2.70 -11.96
C MET A 132 17.19 3.48 -11.29
N LYS A 133 18.29 3.73 -11.98
CA LYS A 133 19.44 4.45 -11.40
C LYS A 133 19.07 5.86 -10.93
N LYS A 134 18.26 6.57 -11.73
CA LYS A 134 17.80 7.92 -11.40
C LYS A 134 16.69 7.90 -10.34
N ALA A 135 15.77 6.96 -10.47
CA ALA A 135 14.69 6.77 -9.51
C ALA A 135 15.19 6.33 -8.12
N GLU A 136 16.23 5.49 -8.06
CA GLU A 136 16.91 5.11 -6.81
C GLU A 136 17.52 6.32 -6.11
N GLN A 137 18.19 7.21 -6.84
CA GLN A 137 18.72 8.44 -6.27
C GLN A 137 17.60 9.31 -5.68
N PHE A 138 16.50 9.51 -6.41
CA PHE A 138 15.33 10.23 -5.91
C PHE A 138 14.79 9.60 -4.61
N VAL A 139 14.63 8.28 -4.57
CA VAL A 139 14.12 7.58 -3.37
C VAL A 139 15.07 7.76 -2.19
N TRP A 140 16.39 7.66 -2.39
CA TRP A 140 17.36 7.88 -1.32
C TRP A 140 17.35 9.31 -0.79
N ASP A 141 17.18 10.31 -1.64
CA ASP A 141 17.12 11.72 -1.24
C ASP A 141 15.83 12.02 -0.44
N GLU A 142 14.70 11.41 -0.82
CA GLU A 142 13.41 11.63 -0.16
C GLU A 142 13.22 10.78 1.12
N ILE A 143 13.83 9.59 1.23
CA ILE A 143 13.73 8.75 2.43
C ILE A 143 14.22 9.47 3.69
N HIS A 144 15.28 10.28 3.58
CA HIS A 144 15.82 11.04 4.72
C HIS A 144 14.91 12.19 5.18
N ARG A 145 14.01 12.65 4.31
CA ARG A 145 13.06 13.74 4.60
C ARG A 145 11.78 13.28 5.32
N ILE A 146 11.67 12.01 5.69
CA ILE A 146 10.50 11.46 6.39
C ILE A 146 10.16 12.27 7.64
N LYS A 147 11.17 12.75 8.37
CA LYS A 147 11.01 13.51 9.61
C LYS A 147 10.44 14.91 9.39
N GLU A 148 10.55 15.46 8.21
CA GLU A 148 10.15 16.82 7.85
C GLU A 148 8.69 16.92 7.37
N LYS A 149 8.12 15.79 6.92
CA LYS A 149 6.77 15.74 6.39
C LYS A 149 5.85 15.01 7.37
N HIS A 150 4.78 15.67 7.79
CA HIS A 150 3.70 15.01 8.51
C HIS A 150 3.24 13.79 7.71
N ILE A 151 3.32 12.62 8.31
CA ILE A 151 2.81 11.42 7.66
C ILE A 151 1.32 11.39 7.87
N PHE A 152 0.61 11.71 6.81
CA PHE A 152 -0.84 11.57 6.76
C PHE A 152 -1.29 10.17 6.36
N CYS A 153 -0.34 9.23 6.16
CA CYS A 153 -0.69 7.92 5.64
C CYS A 153 0.19 6.82 6.24
N TYR A 154 -0.40 5.95 7.05
CA TYR A 154 0.25 4.75 7.58
C TYR A 154 0.77 3.81 6.46
N LEU A 155 0.17 3.86 5.27
CA LEU A 155 0.62 3.10 4.10
C LEU A 155 2.00 3.58 3.58
N CYS A 156 2.39 4.80 3.90
CA CYS A 156 3.66 5.35 3.42
C CYS A 156 4.88 4.67 4.05
N VAL A 157 4.78 4.16 5.28
CA VAL A 157 5.88 3.46 5.95
C VAL A 157 6.13 2.07 5.36
N PRO A 158 5.13 1.17 5.26
CA PRO A 158 5.30 -0.14 4.62
C PRO A 158 5.86 -0.04 3.19
N ARG A 159 5.36 0.91 2.40
CA ARG A 159 5.83 1.11 1.03
C ARG A 159 7.29 1.53 0.93
N ARG A 160 7.79 2.34 1.88
CA ARG A 160 9.22 2.67 1.97
C ARG A 160 10.06 1.47 2.37
N LEU A 161 9.55 0.66 3.29
CA LEU A 161 10.22 -0.58 3.72
C LEU A 161 10.34 -1.58 2.58
N SER A 162 9.37 -1.65 1.68
CA SER A 162 9.43 -2.49 0.48
C SER A 162 10.71 -2.24 -0.34
N PHE A 163 11.07 -0.97 -0.58
CA PHE A 163 12.36 -0.63 -1.20
C PHE A 163 13.55 -1.01 -0.30
N LEU A 164 13.54 -0.60 0.97
CA LEU A 164 14.67 -0.81 1.89
C LEU A 164 14.99 -2.29 2.12
N GLN A 165 13.98 -3.16 2.03
CA GLN A 165 14.17 -4.61 2.13
C GLN A 165 15.02 -5.20 1.00
N HIS A 166 14.90 -4.63 -0.20
CA HIS A 166 15.51 -5.16 -1.41
C HIS A 166 16.66 -4.29 -1.97
N ALA A 167 16.86 -3.08 -1.44
CA ALA A 167 17.87 -2.15 -1.91
C ALA A 167 19.27 -2.78 -1.95
N LYS A 168 20.00 -2.59 -3.06
CA LYS A 168 21.37 -3.11 -3.27
C LYS A 168 22.35 -2.62 -2.20
N ASN A 169 22.27 -1.33 -1.83
CA ASN A 169 23.13 -0.77 -0.79
C ASN A 169 22.60 -1.12 0.62
N ARG A 170 22.95 -2.32 1.10
CA ARG A 170 22.49 -2.85 2.39
C ARG A 170 22.88 -1.99 3.58
N ASN A 171 24.07 -1.39 3.55
CA ASN A 171 24.55 -0.51 4.64
C ASN A 171 23.69 0.75 4.75
N LYS A 172 23.38 1.39 3.61
CA LYS A 172 22.51 2.58 3.56
C LYS A 172 21.08 2.20 4.00
N ALA A 173 20.56 1.07 3.51
CA ALA A 173 19.24 0.57 3.89
C ALA A 173 19.12 0.30 5.40
N THR A 174 20.12 -0.37 6.00
CA THR A 174 20.12 -0.65 7.45
C THR A 174 20.07 0.64 8.28
N ARG A 175 20.82 1.67 7.89
CA ARG A 175 20.78 2.99 8.57
C ARG A 175 19.41 3.64 8.43
N ALA A 176 18.85 3.67 7.22
CA ALA A 176 17.53 4.24 6.96
C ALA A 176 16.42 3.50 7.74
N ILE A 177 16.48 2.17 7.85
CA ILE A 177 15.57 1.38 8.66
C ILE A 177 15.70 1.73 10.15
N LYS A 178 16.91 1.90 10.66
CA LYS A 178 17.13 2.33 12.05
C LYS A 178 16.53 3.72 12.32
N ASP A 179 16.75 4.65 11.42
CA ASP A 179 16.19 6.00 11.52
C ASP A 179 14.66 6.00 11.48
N LEU A 180 14.08 5.18 10.60
CA LEU A 180 12.64 4.99 10.50
C LEU A 180 12.07 4.37 11.78
N LYS A 181 12.73 3.35 12.34
CA LYS A 181 12.35 2.74 13.62
C LYS A 181 12.31 3.76 14.76
N ASN A 182 13.38 4.54 14.89
CA ASN A 182 13.45 5.59 15.91
C ASN A 182 12.34 6.63 15.74
N TRP A 183 12.04 7.00 14.50
CA TRP A 183 10.99 7.95 14.20
C TRP A 183 9.58 7.41 14.54
N ILE A 184 9.27 6.15 14.22
CA ILE A 184 7.99 5.49 14.57
C ILE A 184 7.74 5.49 16.08
N LEU A 185 8.81 5.33 16.89
CA LEU A 185 8.72 5.34 18.35
C LEU A 185 8.63 6.76 18.95
N THR A 186 8.78 7.80 18.13
CA THR A 186 8.66 9.20 18.59
C THR A 186 7.22 9.49 19.01
N ASP A 187 7.04 10.24 20.09
CA ASP A 187 5.72 10.62 20.57
C ASP A 187 4.90 11.34 19.51
N GLY A 188 3.66 10.91 19.37
CA GLY A 188 2.70 11.46 18.42
C GLY A 188 2.74 10.88 17.02
N VAL A 189 3.67 9.96 16.71
CA VAL A 189 3.74 9.27 15.41
C VAL A 189 2.88 8.00 15.41
N THR A 190 3.00 7.20 16.45
CA THR A 190 2.20 5.98 16.63
C THR A 190 1.12 6.22 17.69
N CYS A 191 -0.08 5.71 17.46
CA CYS A 191 -1.14 5.74 18.45
C CYS A 191 -0.80 4.78 19.59
N LYS A 192 -0.85 5.30 20.83
CA LYS A 192 -0.63 4.50 22.04
C LYS A 192 -1.94 4.11 22.73
N ASP A 193 -3.03 4.80 22.39
CA ASP A 193 -4.36 4.50 22.88
C ASP A 193 -5.09 3.58 21.88
N THR A 194 -5.26 2.34 22.26
CA THR A 194 -5.90 1.32 21.42
C THR A 194 -7.39 1.58 21.20
N SER A 195 -8.02 2.38 22.08
CA SER A 195 -9.44 2.78 21.95
C SER A 195 -9.64 3.96 20.99
N ASP A 196 -8.57 4.66 20.59
CA ASP A 196 -8.66 5.76 19.64
C ASP A 196 -9.07 5.22 18.27
N ASP A 197 -9.96 5.93 17.59
CA ASP A 197 -10.45 5.67 16.22
C ASP A 197 -9.37 5.75 15.13
N GLY A 198 -8.10 5.65 15.51
CA GLY A 198 -6.91 5.81 14.67
C GLY A 198 -6.73 4.82 13.54
N TRP A 199 -7.70 3.94 13.27
CA TRP A 199 -7.66 2.93 12.21
C TRP A 199 -7.94 3.48 10.81
N GLY A 200 -8.12 4.80 10.64
CA GLY A 200 -8.36 5.45 9.36
C GLY A 200 -7.11 6.08 8.73
N LEU A 201 -7.18 6.34 7.42
CA LEU A 201 -6.10 6.84 6.56
C LEU A 201 -5.39 8.11 7.06
N TYR A 202 -6.07 8.96 7.81
CA TYR A 202 -5.58 10.27 8.26
C TYR A 202 -5.31 10.35 9.77
N ARG A 203 -5.35 9.22 10.47
CA ARG A 203 -5.12 9.16 11.91
C ARG A 203 -3.77 8.51 12.23
N LYS A 204 -3.34 8.62 13.48
CA LYS A 204 -2.08 8.00 13.92
C LYS A 204 -2.20 6.48 13.77
N PRO A 205 -1.24 5.83 13.09
CA PRO A 205 -1.29 4.39 12.91
C PRO A 205 -1.04 3.65 14.23
N HIS A 206 -1.72 2.52 14.38
CA HIS A 206 -1.52 1.56 15.46
C HIS A 206 -0.36 0.60 15.16
N SER A 207 0.03 -0.21 16.14
CA SER A 207 1.11 -1.19 15.97
C SER A 207 0.85 -2.17 14.82
N LEU A 208 -0.40 -2.62 14.63
CA LEU A 208 -0.79 -3.54 13.55
C LEU A 208 -0.70 -2.93 12.14
N ASN A 209 -0.73 -1.61 12.00
CA ASN A 209 -0.47 -0.94 10.73
C ASN A 209 1.00 -1.07 10.30
N TYR A 210 1.92 -1.15 11.27
CA TYR A 210 3.35 -1.32 11.03
C TYR A 210 3.79 -2.78 11.04
N ALA A 211 3.13 -3.59 11.82
CA ALA A 211 3.41 -5.00 12.03
C ALA A 211 2.15 -5.86 11.81
N PRO A 212 1.66 -6.00 10.55
CA PRO A 212 0.48 -6.81 10.24
C PRO A 212 0.72 -8.32 10.42
N SER A 213 1.93 -8.73 10.81
CA SER A 213 2.27 -10.11 11.17
C SER A 213 3.48 -10.13 12.10
N SER A 214 3.68 -11.22 12.83
CA SER A 214 4.87 -11.45 13.66
C SER A 214 6.18 -11.55 12.84
N LYS A 215 6.08 -11.75 11.53
CA LYS A 215 7.21 -11.77 10.59
C LYS A 215 7.54 -10.39 10.03
N SER A 216 6.74 -9.36 10.34
CA SER A 216 6.97 -8.00 9.86
C SER A 216 8.26 -7.42 10.40
N MET A 217 9.01 -6.71 9.56
CA MET A 217 10.31 -6.10 9.91
C MET A 217 10.23 -5.17 11.14
N LEU A 218 9.08 -4.54 11.35
CA LEU A 218 8.84 -3.61 12.45
C LEU A 218 8.19 -4.27 13.68
N TYR A 219 7.91 -5.57 13.66
CA TYR A 219 7.27 -6.27 14.77
C TYR A 219 8.02 -6.07 16.09
N SER A 220 9.35 -6.14 16.06
CA SER A 220 10.20 -5.97 17.25
C SER A 220 10.19 -4.58 17.88
N LEU A 221 9.51 -3.60 17.28
CA LEU A 221 9.33 -2.26 17.86
C LEU A 221 8.25 -2.22 18.93
N PHE A 222 7.34 -3.17 18.93
CA PHE A 222 6.17 -3.19 19.79
C PHE A 222 6.27 -4.33 20.78
N THR A 223 5.76 -4.11 22.00
CA THR A 223 5.68 -5.17 22.99
C THR A 223 4.55 -6.14 22.60
N LYS A 224 4.62 -7.36 23.12
CA LYS A 224 3.54 -8.34 22.91
C LYS A 224 2.19 -7.81 23.44
N GLU A 225 2.23 -7.13 24.58
CA GLU A 225 1.05 -6.55 25.22
C GLU A 225 0.40 -5.49 24.31
N THR A 226 1.20 -4.62 23.65
CA THR A 226 0.71 -3.64 22.70
C THR A 226 0.04 -4.31 21.50
N ILE A 227 0.68 -5.31 20.91
CA ILE A 227 0.13 -6.07 19.77
C ILE A 227 -1.17 -6.78 20.18
N GLU A 228 -1.21 -7.46 21.33
CA GLU A 228 -2.40 -8.16 21.83
C GLU A 228 -3.55 -7.18 22.14
N SER A 229 -3.25 -6.01 22.68
CA SER A 229 -4.25 -4.97 22.91
C SER A 229 -4.86 -4.47 21.61
N ASP A 230 -4.04 -4.20 20.59
CA ASP A 230 -4.50 -3.77 19.27
C ASP A 230 -5.33 -4.88 18.56
N ILE A 231 -4.92 -6.15 18.68
CA ILE A 231 -5.67 -7.29 18.13
C ILE A 231 -7.05 -7.38 18.80
N LYS A 232 -7.09 -7.29 20.13
CA LYS A 232 -8.35 -7.35 20.89
C LYS A 232 -9.30 -6.22 20.48
N GLU A 233 -8.78 -5.02 20.35
CA GLU A 233 -9.57 -3.87 19.91
C GLU A 233 -10.05 -4.04 18.46
N LEU A 234 -9.19 -4.55 17.57
CA LEU A 234 -9.57 -4.84 16.20
C LEU A 234 -10.75 -5.85 16.13
N ILE A 235 -10.71 -6.91 16.94
CA ILE A 235 -11.82 -7.89 17.04
C ILE A 235 -13.09 -7.22 17.57
N ASN A 236 -12.99 -6.40 18.61
CA ASN A 236 -14.15 -5.73 19.23
C ASN A 236 -14.87 -4.77 18.27
N ARG A 237 -14.20 -4.28 17.24
CA ARG A 237 -14.76 -3.36 16.22
C ARG A 237 -15.54 -4.06 15.13
N GLN A 238 -15.58 -5.40 15.10
CA GLN A 238 -16.38 -6.13 14.13
C GLN A 238 -17.87 -5.82 14.31
N LYS A 239 -18.55 -5.53 13.21
CA LYS A 239 -19.99 -5.29 13.19
C LYS A 239 -20.78 -6.59 13.22
N ASN A 240 -22.07 -6.50 13.54
CA ASN A 240 -22.98 -7.66 13.61
C ASN A 240 -23.11 -8.44 12.29
N ASP A 241 -22.84 -7.79 11.17
CA ASP A 241 -22.84 -8.39 9.83
C ASP A 241 -21.46 -8.93 9.39
N GLY A 242 -20.49 -8.91 10.31
CA GLY A 242 -19.15 -9.46 10.12
C GLY A 242 -18.12 -8.49 9.50
N ARG A 243 -18.56 -7.32 9.05
CA ARG A 243 -17.64 -6.35 8.44
C ARG A 243 -16.90 -5.49 9.46
N TRP A 244 -15.84 -4.81 8.99
CA TRP A 244 -15.23 -3.66 9.66
C TRP A 244 -15.53 -2.41 8.86
N ASP A 245 -16.12 -1.41 9.51
CA ASP A 245 -16.44 -0.13 8.89
C ASP A 245 -15.19 0.74 8.72
N THR A 246 -15.29 1.64 7.75
CA THR A 246 -14.42 2.81 7.62
C THR A 246 -15.26 4.07 7.72
N TRP A 247 -14.68 5.15 8.26
CA TRP A 247 -15.28 6.49 8.22
C TRP A 247 -15.10 7.18 6.86
N TYR A 248 -14.34 6.53 5.95
CA TYR A 248 -13.89 7.09 4.69
C TYR A 248 -14.82 6.65 3.55
N GLY A 249 -15.02 7.55 2.59
CA GLY A 249 -15.83 7.34 1.39
C GLY A 249 -16.68 8.57 1.05
N ILE A 250 -16.74 8.92 -0.23
CA ILE A 250 -17.47 10.10 -0.74
C ILE A 250 -18.98 9.87 -0.91
N SER A 251 -19.41 8.62 -0.82
CA SER A 251 -20.81 8.20 -0.90
C SER A 251 -21.04 6.96 -0.07
N GLU A 252 -22.28 6.58 0.17
CA GLU A 252 -22.60 5.33 0.87
C GLU A 252 -22.08 4.10 0.10
N GLY A 253 -22.09 4.12 -1.25
CA GLY A 253 -21.52 3.06 -2.07
C GLY A 253 -20.02 2.92 -1.87
N THR A 254 -19.27 4.03 -1.94
CA THR A 254 -17.82 4.01 -1.74
C THR A 254 -17.42 3.67 -0.30
N LYS A 255 -18.23 4.01 0.70
CA LYS A 255 -18.02 3.55 2.08
C LYS A 255 -18.13 2.04 2.20
N LEU A 256 -19.10 1.41 1.52
CA LEU A 256 -19.24 -0.05 1.51
C LEU A 256 -18.08 -0.73 0.79
N GLU A 257 -17.59 -0.17 -0.30
CA GLU A 257 -16.40 -0.68 -0.99
C GLU A 257 -15.16 -0.60 -0.10
N TRP A 258 -14.94 0.54 0.57
CA TRP A 258 -13.88 0.70 1.55
C TRP A 258 -14.01 -0.24 2.75
N ALA A 259 -15.25 -0.48 3.23
CA ALA A 259 -15.50 -1.45 4.29
C ALA A 259 -15.11 -2.88 3.85
N GLY A 260 -15.31 -3.24 2.58
CA GLY A 260 -14.85 -4.50 2.01
C GLY A 260 -13.32 -4.63 2.04
N ILE A 261 -12.61 -3.58 1.61
CA ILE A 261 -11.14 -3.51 1.66
C ILE A 261 -10.64 -3.62 3.11
N GLN A 262 -11.23 -2.85 4.03
CA GLN A 262 -10.89 -2.86 5.45
C GLN A 262 -11.14 -4.23 6.08
N THR A 263 -12.26 -4.87 5.74
CA THR A 263 -12.60 -6.21 6.24
C THR A 263 -11.56 -7.25 5.82
N LEU A 264 -11.21 -7.26 4.53
CA LEU A 264 -10.18 -8.18 4.03
C LEU A 264 -8.82 -7.92 4.70
N TRP A 265 -8.42 -6.66 4.81
CA TRP A 265 -7.16 -6.29 5.48
C TRP A 265 -7.14 -6.76 6.94
N THR A 266 -8.24 -6.55 7.67
CA THR A 266 -8.39 -6.99 9.06
C THR A 266 -8.32 -8.52 9.19
N LEU A 267 -9.04 -9.24 8.34
CA LEU A 267 -9.03 -10.71 8.34
C LEU A 267 -7.62 -11.26 8.06
N LYS A 268 -6.87 -10.66 7.14
CA LYS A 268 -5.47 -11.03 6.88
C LYS A 268 -4.58 -10.83 8.11
N ILE A 269 -4.74 -9.73 8.83
CA ILE A 269 -4.01 -9.50 10.09
C ILE A 269 -4.38 -10.57 11.11
N LEU A 270 -5.66 -10.79 11.36
CA LEU A 270 -6.13 -11.78 12.33
C LEU A 270 -5.62 -13.19 12.00
N LYS A 271 -5.62 -13.57 10.71
CA LYS A 271 -5.01 -14.82 10.26
C LYS A 271 -3.51 -14.89 10.55
N ASN A 272 -2.77 -13.81 10.28
CA ASN A 272 -1.32 -13.75 10.51
C ASN A 272 -0.93 -13.85 11.99
N TYR A 273 -1.88 -13.62 12.89
CA TYR A 273 -1.73 -13.76 14.34
C TYR A 273 -2.50 -14.95 14.92
N ASP A 274 -2.95 -15.89 14.07
CA ASP A 274 -3.67 -17.12 14.46
C ASP A 274 -4.93 -16.82 15.30
N ARG A 275 -5.70 -15.77 14.91
CA ARG A 275 -6.95 -15.34 15.60
C ARG A 275 -8.23 -15.74 14.86
N ILE A 276 -8.12 -16.37 13.72
CA ILE A 276 -9.23 -16.97 12.98
C ILE A 276 -8.82 -18.36 12.54
N GLU A 277 -9.78 -19.28 12.60
CA GLU A 277 -9.59 -20.63 12.08
C GLU A 277 -9.47 -20.59 10.55
N SER A 278 -8.57 -21.40 10.01
CA SER A 278 -8.31 -21.54 8.57
C SER A 278 -9.29 -22.53 7.94
#